data_f7fe0e53308d21ae3abedab24203b988
#
_entry.id   f7fe0e53308d21ae3abedab24203b988
#
_cell.length_a   1.000
_cell.length_b   1.000
_cell.length_c   1.000
_cell.angle_alpha   90.00
_cell.angle_beta   90.00
_cell.angle_gamma   90.00
#
_symmetry.space_group_name_H-M   'P 1'
#
loop_
_entity.id
_entity.type
_entity.pdbx_description
1 polymer ?
#
loop_
_entity_poly.entity_id
_entity_poly.type
_entity_poly.pdbx_seq_one_letter_code
_entity_poly.pdbx_strand_id
1 'polypeptide(L)'
;MLREWDINDTAVPILSESELDEFQEWANGHCRFVYNAHNEDAKKHTSGWAMRNTNNHNVNILKKSCLGVLVCSVVCTLPNGAQINLRPAICDKARRKQQGKPCPNRNCSGRLEIRPCRGHCGYPVTHFWRHTDNGIFFQAKGVHDHAKPEAKNCRETRRCLGLGKRSRNLALMLARDNALNKKVS
;
A
#
# COMPACT_ATOMS: atom_id res chain seq x y z
N MET A 1 -17.71 -3.04 -20.66
CA MET A 1 -16.77 -3.25 -21.75
C MET A 1 -15.69 -4.23 -21.38
N LEU A 2 -15.38 -5.12 -22.29
CA LEU A 2 -14.36 -6.11 -22.05
C LEU A 2 -12.98 -5.51 -22.14
N ARG A 3 -12.16 -5.85 -21.18
CA ARG A 3 -10.77 -5.40 -21.12
C ARG A 3 -9.90 -6.58 -21.53
N GLU A 4 -9.68 -6.73 -22.83
CA GLU A 4 -8.98 -7.89 -23.34
C GLU A 4 -7.51 -7.64 -23.62
N TRP A 5 -6.91 -6.68 -22.93
CA TRP A 5 -5.49 -6.44 -23.06
C TRP A 5 -4.73 -7.01 -21.85
N ASP A 6 -3.48 -7.33 -22.05
CA ASP A 6 -2.55 -7.67 -20.97
C ASP A 6 -1.45 -6.64 -20.95
N ILE A 7 -0.96 -6.33 -19.76
CA ILE A 7 0.06 -5.29 -19.59
C ILE A 7 1.33 -5.62 -20.39
N ASN A 8 1.58 -6.89 -20.64
CA ASN A 8 2.76 -7.36 -21.37
C ASN A 8 2.55 -7.44 -22.89
N ASP A 9 1.39 -7.08 -23.40
CA ASP A 9 1.13 -7.12 -24.83
C ASP A 9 2.11 -6.20 -25.57
N THR A 10 2.46 -6.58 -26.79
CA THR A 10 3.34 -5.77 -27.62
C THR A 10 2.75 -4.39 -27.83
N ALA A 11 1.43 -4.33 -28.06
CA ALA A 11 0.72 -3.07 -28.19
C ALA A 11 -0.55 -3.13 -27.35
N VAL A 12 -0.84 -2.04 -26.65
CA VAL A 12 -2.06 -1.91 -25.87
C VAL A 12 -3.04 -1.01 -26.61
N PRO A 13 -4.36 -1.18 -26.38
CA PRO A 13 -5.35 -0.42 -27.12
C PRO A 13 -5.32 1.06 -26.79
N ILE A 14 -5.85 1.87 -27.72
CA ILE A 14 -6.07 3.29 -27.50
C ILE A 14 -7.52 3.44 -27.10
N LEU A 15 -7.76 3.95 -25.91
CA LEU A 15 -9.11 4.10 -25.39
C LEU A 15 -9.58 5.55 -25.51
N SER A 16 -10.88 5.73 -25.72
CA SER A 16 -11.47 7.06 -25.69
C SER A 16 -11.54 7.55 -24.24
N GLU A 17 -11.67 8.86 -24.07
CA GLU A 17 -11.74 9.45 -22.74
C GLU A 17 -12.85 8.86 -21.89
N SER A 18 -13.99 8.54 -22.52
CA SER A 18 -15.12 7.95 -21.79
C SER A 18 -14.86 6.52 -21.30
N GLU A 19 -13.84 5.87 -21.83
CA GLU A 19 -13.49 4.51 -21.45
C GLU A 19 -12.44 4.45 -20.36
N LEU A 20 -11.90 5.60 -19.95
CA LEU A 20 -10.90 5.66 -18.90
C LEU A 20 -11.54 5.45 -17.53
N ASP A 21 -10.78 4.87 -16.63
CA ASP A 21 -11.25 4.53 -15.29
C ASP A 21 -10.92 5.64 -14.29
N GLU A 22 -11.73 5.71 -13.24
CA GLU A 22 -11.41 6.54 -12.09
C GLU A 22 -10.32 5.85 -11.30
N PHE A 23 -9.47 6.64 -10.66
CA PHE A 23 -8.33 6.11 -9.93
C PHE A 23 -8.77 5.21 -8.77
N GLN A 24 -8.11 4.06 -8.64
CA GLN A 24 -8.39 3.07 -7.60
C GLN A 24 -7.19 2.97 -6.66
N GLU A 25 -7.28 3.64 -5.53
CA GLU A 25 -6.20 3.64 -4.54
C GLU A 25 -5.96 2.26 -3.92
N TRP A 26 -7.01 1.51 -3.71
CA TRP A 26 -6.95 0.21 -3.04
C TRP A 26 -7.31 -0.93 -4.00
N ALA A 27 -6.74 -0.91 -5.18
CA ALA A 27 -6.96 -1.97 -6.16
C ALA A 27 -6.63 -3.33 -5.53
N ASN A 28 -7.53 -4.29 -5.69
CA ASN A 28 -7.40 -5.61 -5.08
C ASN A 28 -8.00 -6.66 -6.00
N GLY A 29 -7.36 -7.81 -6.09
CA GLY A 29 -7.77 -8.87 -7.00
C GLY A 29 -7.11 -8.71 -8.36
N HIS A 30 -7.42 -9.65 -9.25
CA HIS A 30 -6.94 -9.59 -10.64
C HIS A 30 -7.77 -8.55 -11.37
N CYS A 31 -7.21 -7.37 -11.55
CA CYS A 31 -7.94 -6.26 -12.15
C CYS A 31 -7.05 -5.46 -13.11
N ARG A 32 -7.72 -4.73 -14.00
CA ARG A 32 -7.07 -3.89 -15.00
C ARG A 32 -7.79 -2.56 -15.05
N PHE A 33 -7.02 -1.48 -15.08
CA PHE A 33 -7.56 -0.14 -15.21
C PHE A 33 -6.72 0.66 -16.19
N VAL A 34 -7.35 1.58 -16.90
CA VAL A 34 -6.64 2.53 -17.74
C VAL A 34 -7.00 3.93 -17.27
N TYR A 35 -5.98 4.64 -16.78
CA TYR A 35 -6.17 5.97 -16.23
C TYR A 35 -5.78 7.05 -17.23
N ASN A 36 -6.34 8.24 -17.06
CA ASN A 36 -5.97 9.38 -17.85
C ASN A 36 -4.47 9.63 -17.71
N ALA A 37 -3.79 9.94 -18.82
CA ALA A 37 -2.35 10.18 -18.82
C ALA A 37 -1.94 11.35 -17.92
N HIS A 38 -2.87 12.24 -17.60
CA HIS A 38 -2.63 13.40 -16.72
C HIS A 38 -3.07 13.18 -15.28
N ASN A 39 -3.59 11.99 -14.97
CA ASN A 39 -4.01 11.70 -13.60
C ASN A 39 -2.79 11.69 -12.69
N GLU A 40 -2.77 12.58 -11.69
CA GLU A 40 -1.59 12.74 -10.83
C GLU A 40 -1.27 11.49 -10.01
N ASP A 41 -2.29 10.83 -9.49
CA ASP A 41 -2.07 9.61 -8.70
C ASP A 41 -1.52 8.50 -9.57
N ALA A 42 -2.06 8.34 -10.77
CA ALA A 42 -1.59 7.32 -11.69
C ALA A 42 -0.15 7.61 -12.15
N LYS A 43 0.17 8.88 -12.40
CA LYS A 43 1.53 9.27 -12.80
C LYS A 43 2.56 8.93 -11.73
N LYS A 44 2.17 9.00 -10.48
CA LYS A 44 3.04 8.70 -9.34
C LYS A 44 3.00 7.25 -8.92
N HIS A 45 2.18 6.44 -9.60
CA HIS A 45 1.97 5.03 -9.26
C HIS A 45 1.51 4.87 -7.80
N THR A 46 0.61 5.74 -7.39
CA THR A 46 0.09 5.76 -6.02
C THR A 46 -0.70 4.49 -5.71
N SER A 47 -0.54 4.00 -4.50
CA SER A 47 -1.34 2.90 -4.00
C SER A 47 -1.52 3.06 -2.51
N GLY A 48 -2.68 2.67 -2.00
CA GLY A 48 -2.89 2.58 -0.57
C GLY A 48 -2.08 1.45 0.04
N TRP A 49 -1.86 0.39 -0.72
CA TRP A 49 -1.02 -0.72 -0.27
C TRP A 49 0.45 -0.31 -0.27
N ALA A 50 1.22 -0.89 0.63
CA ALA A 50 2.66 -0.61 0.70
C ALA A 50 3.37 -1.43 -0.36
N MET A 51 3.77 -0.78 -1.44
CA MET A 51 4.36 -1.43 -2.60
C MET A 51 5.79 -0.96 -2.81
N ARG A 52 6.63 -1.85 -3.31
CA ARG A 52 8.01 -1.49 -3.68
C ARG A 52 8.30 -1.95 -5.10
N ASN A 53 9.20 -1.24 -5.76
CA ASN A 53 9.63 -1.61 -7.10
C ASN A 53 10.38 -2.94 -7.08
N THR A 54 10.13 -3.77 -8.06
CA THR A 54 10.85 -5.02 -8.26
C THR A 54 11.26 -5.13 -9.71
N ASN A 55 12.24 -5.98 -9.99
CA ASN A 55 12.74 -6.15 -11.34
C ASN A 55 11.68 -6.77 -12.25
N ASN A 56 11.64 -6.31 -13.48
CA ASN A 56 10.80 -6.87 -14.52
C ASN A 56 11.58 -6.94 -15.82
N HIS A 57 11.28 -7.94 -16.62
CA HIS A 57 11.98 -8.14 -17.90
C HIS A 57 11.72 -7.01 -18.88
N ASN A 58 10.51 -6.50 -18.92
CA ASN A 58 10.14 -5.43 -19.82
C ASN A 58 10.41 -4.09 -19.15
N VAL A 59 11.41 -3.35 -19.70
CA VAL A 59 11.81 -2.06 -19.12
C VAL A 59 10.75 -0.98 -19.24
N ASN A 60 9.76 -1.17 -20.09
CA ASN A 60 8.67 -0.21 -20.27
C ASN A 60 7.55 -0.42 -19.25
N ILE A 61 7.64 -1.44 -18.43
CA ILE A 61 6.64 -1.78 -17.43
C ILE A 61 7.26 -1.69 -16.06
N LEU A 62 6.67 -0.86 -15.20
CA LEU A 62 7.08 -0.78 -13.81
C LEU A 62 6.33 -1.86 -13.04
N LYS A 63 7.06 -2.71 -12.35
CA LYS A 63 6.48 -3.75 -11.50
C LYS A 63 6.71 -3.41 -10.04
N LYS A 64 5.67 -3.52 -9.24
CA LYS A 64 5.75 -3.35 -7.79
C LYS A 64 5.21 -4.57 -7.10
N SER A 65 5.79 -4.90 -5.96
CA SER A 65 5.33 -6.02 -5.13
C SER A 65 4.91 -5.51 -3.76
N CYS A 66 3.87 -6.13 -3.20
CA CYS A 66 3.34 -5.72 -1.92
C CYS A 66 4.24 -6.16 -0.77
N LEU A 67 4.47 -5.22 0.16
CA LEU A 67 5.29 -5.48 1.35
C LEU A 67 4.48 -6.06 2.50
N GLY A 68 3.15 -6.01 2.43
CA GLY A 68 2.30 -6.44 3.52
C GLY A 68 2.02 -5.31 4.50
N VAL A 69 2.01 -5.63 5.79
CA VAL A 69 1.65 -4.67 6.83
C VAL A 69 2.41 -5.01 8.11
N LEU A 70 2.70 -3.99 8.92
CA LEU A 70 3.28 -4.19 10.25
C LEU A 70 2.16 -4.26 11.27
N VAL A 71 2.18 -5.29 12.10
CA VAL A 71 1.14 -5.52 13.09
C VAL A 71 1.79 -5.74 14.47
N CYS A 72 0.95 -5.68 15.50
CA CYS A 72 1.39 -6.01 16.85
C CYS A 72 1.47 -7.53 17.00
N SER A 73 2.55 -8.01 17.60
CA SER A 73 2.79 -9.43 17.77
C SER A 73 1.70 -10.14 18.59
N VAL A 74 1.03 -9.41 19.48
CA VAL A 74 -0.06 -9.97 20.30
C VAL A 74 -1.43 -9.48 19.82
N VAL A 75 -1.46 -8.83 18.69
CA VAL A 75 -2.71 -8.37 18.04
C VAL A 75 -3.59 -7.58 19.01
N CYS A 76 -3.00 -6.60 19.67
CA CYS A 76 -3.70 -5.79 20.66
C CYS A 76 -4.77 -4.89 20.01
N THR A 77 -5.69 -4.41 20.83
CA THR A 77 -6.72 -3.48 20.39
C THR A 77 -6.56 -2.15 21.11
N LEU A 78 -6.62 -1.07 20.35
CA LEU A 78 -6.59 0.28 20.92
C LEU A 78 -7.91 0.59 21.62
N PRO A 79 -7.93 1.63 22.49
CA PRO A 79 -9.18 1.99 23.20
C PRO A 79 -10.37 2.24 22.28
N ASN A 80 -10.13 2.68 21.06
CA ASN A 80 -11.19 2.93 20.07
C ASN A 80 -11.60 1.69 19.27
N GLY A 81 -11.05 0.53 19.60
CA GLY A 81 -11.36 -0.71 18.92
C GLY A 81 -10.49 -1.00 17.70
N ALA A 82 -9.64 -0.07 17.31
CA ALA A 82 -8.77 -0.26 16.17
C ALA A 82 -7.56 -1.13 16.50
N GLN A 83 -7.02 -1.79 15.49
CA GLN A 83 -5.79 -2.56 15.63
C GLN A 83 -4.63 -1.83 14.99
N ILE A 84 -3.41 -2.25 15.34
CA ILE A 84 -2.21 -1.65 14.79
C ILE A 84 -1.93 -2.26 13.42
N ASN A 85 -1.97 -1.43 12.40
CA ASN A 85 -1.65 -1.81 11.03
C ASN A 85 -0.82 -0.70 10.41
N LEU A 86 0.49 -0.81 10.55
CA LEU A 86 1.40 0.24 10.10
C LEU A 86 1.94 -0.06 8.71
N ARG A 87 2.30 1.00 8.01
CA ARG A 87 2.85 0.90 6.68
C ARG A 87 4.32 0.51 6.73
N PRO A 88 4.74 -0.62 6.15
CA PRO A 88 6.15 -0.98 6.14
C PRO A 88 6.97 0.00 5.31
N ALA A 89 8.20 0.24 5.75
CA ALA A 89 9.12 1.08 5.00
C ALA A 89 9.55 0.38 3.71
N ILE A 90 9.73 1.17 2.65
CA ILE A 90 10.14 0.63 1.36
C ILE A 90 11.60 0.17 1.39
N CYS A 91 12.45 0.92 2.07
CA CYS A 91 13.85 0.57 2.23
C CYS A 91 13.99 -0.69 3.09
N ASP A 92 14.70 -1.69 2.60
CA ASP A 92 14.90 -2.95 3.33
C ASP A 92 15.51 -2.75 4.69
N LYS A 93 16.52 -1.91 4.78
CA LYS A 93 17.20 -1.61 6.05
C LYS A 93 16.24 -0.96 7.06
N ALA A 94 15.47 0.02 6.59
CA ALA A 94 14.50 0.69 7.44
C ALA A 94 13.39 -0.27 7.88
N ARG A 95 12.97 -1.15 6.99
CA ARG A 95 11.92 -2.12 7.31
C ARG A 95 12.39 -3.14 8.32
N ARG A 96 13.65 -3.56 8.23
CA ARG A 96 14.22 -4.46 9.24
C ARG A 96 14.25 -3.80 10.60
N LYS A 97 14.54 -2.50 10.65
CA LYS A 97 14.57 -1.74 11.91
C LYS A 97 13.18 -1.55 12.51
N GLN A 98 12.15 -1.56 11.71
CA GLN A 98 10.77 -1.46 12.20
C GLN A 98 10.35 -2.70 12.98
N GLN A 99 10.87 -3.84 12.59
CA GLN A 99 10.50 -5.10 13.23
C GLN A 99 11.17 -5.21 14.60
N GLY A 100 10.39 -5.65 15.58
CA GLY A 100 10.88 -5.77 16.95
C GLY A 100 10.76 -4.51 17.78
N LYS A 101 10.37 -3.38 17.19
CA LYS A 101 10.11 -2.18 17.97
C LYS A 101 8.89 -2.36 18.86
N PRO A 102 8.82 -1.66 19.99
CA PRO A 102 7.67 -1.76 20.88
C PRO A 102 6.38 -1.37 20.15
N CYS A 103 5.30 -2.07 20.47
CA CYS A 103 3.99 -1.71 19.96
C CYS A 103 3.64 -0.27 20.35
N PRO A 104 3.09 0.54 19.43
CA PRO A 104 2.74 1.93 19.76
C PRO A 104 1.59 2.06 20.75
N ASN A 105 0.87 0.99 21.03
CA ASN A 105 -0.14 1.01 22.07
C ASN A 105 0.57 0.96 23.43
N ARG A 106 0.49 2.05 24.19
CA ARG A 106 1.22 2.20 25.46
C ARG A 106 0.87 1.14 26.50
N ASN A 107 -0.28 0.53 26.40
CA ASN A 107 -0.72 -0.50 27.35
C ASN A 107 -0.40 -1.91 26.86
N CYS A 108 0.37 -2.01 25.80
CA CYS A 108 0.69 -3.30 25.18
C CYS A 108 2.19 -3.57 25.29
N SER A 109 2.54 -4.78 25.66
CA SER A 109 3.94 -5.20 25.73
C SER A 109 4.42 -5.90 24.46
N GLY A 110 3.56 -5.96 23.45
CA GLY A 110 3.90 -6.59 22.17
C GLY A 110 4.92 -5.79 21.37
N ARG A 111 5.33 -6.35 20.26
CA ARG A 111 6.29 -5.72 19.37
C ARG A 111 5.78 -5.74 17.95
N LEU A 112 6.33 -4.86 17.12
CA LEU A 112 5.95 -4.81 15.72
C LEU A 112 6.59 -5.97 14.96
N GLU A 113 5.78 -6.59 14.13
CA GLU A 113 6.26 -7.63 13.21
C GLU A 113 5.60 -7.47 11.87
N ILE A 114 6.30 -7.88 10.82
CA ILE A 114 5.74 -7.77 9.49
C ILE A 114 4.84 -8.97 9.18
N ARG A 115 3.70 -8.66 8.58
CA ARG A 115 2.84 -9.68 8.00
C ARG A 115 2.97 -9.56 6.49
N PRO A 116 3.75 -10.44 5.85
CA PRO A 116 3.99 -10.32 4.42
C PRO A 116 2.74 -10.61 3.61
N CYS A 117 2.65 -10.03 2.43
CA CYS A 117 1.57 -10.31 1.50
C CYS A 117 1.87 -11.59 0.75
N ARG A 118 0.92 -12.51 0.73
CA ARG A 118 1.04 -13.79 0.01
C ARG A 118 -0.18 -14.07 -0.84
N GLY A 119 -0.87 -13.03 -1.26
CA GLY A 119 -2.16 -13.14 -1.93
C GLY A 119 -2.11 -13.51 -3.40
N HIS A 120 -0.93 -13.77 -3.96
CA HIS A 120 -0.78 -14.20 -5.34
C HIS A 120 -0.11 -15.58 -5.36
N CYS A 121 -0.91 -16.61 -5.11
CA CYS A 121 -0.45 -18.02 -5.07
C CYS A 121 0.75 -18.19 -4.13
N GLY A 122 0.71 -17.57 -2.96
CA GLY A 122 1.78 -17.62 -1.98
C GLY A 122 2.86 -16.57 -2.14
N TYR A 123 2.80 -15.79 -3.22
CA TYR A 123 3.71 -14.68 -3.48
C TYR A 123 3.02 -13.36 -3.22
N PRO A 124 3.78 -12.26 -3.06
CA PRO A 124 3.16 -10.95 -2.88
C PRO A 124 2.31 -10.56 -4.09
N VAL A 125 1.22 -9.86 -3.82
CA VAL A 125 0.42 -9.26 -4.89
C VAL A 125 1.31 -8.30 -5.66
N THR A 126 1.17 -8.29 -6.98
CA THR A 126 1.97 -7.44 -7.86
C THR A 126 1.10 -6.44 -8.59
N HIS A 127 1.65 -5.24 -8.76
CA HIS A 127 1.05 -4.18 -9.55
C HIS A 127 1.97 -3.85 -10.70
N PHE A 128 1.40 -3.70 -11.89
CA PHE A 128 2.14 -3.37 -13.11
C PHE A 128 1.62 -2.07 -13.68
N TRP A 129 2.54 -1.19 -14.08
CA TRP A 129 2.21 0.13 -14.63
C TRP A 129 2.91 0.30 -15.97
N ARG A 130 2.17 0.79 -16.95
CA ARG A 130 2.72 1.04 -18.28
C ARG A 130 2.17 2.36 -18.81
N HIS A 131 3.07 3.29 -19.10
CA HIS A 131 2.71 4.61 -19.61
C HIS A 131 2.64 4.60 -21.11
N THR A 132 1.60 5.21 -21.65
CA THR A 132 1.48 5.47 -23.08
C THR A 132 1.07 6.93 -23.26
N ASP A 133 1.10 7.42 -24.50
CA ASP A 133 0.68 8.78 -24.79
C ASP A 133 -0.80 9.00 -24.50
N ASN A 134 -1.58 7.95 -24.51
CA ASN A 134 -3.03 8.02 -24.40
C ASN A 134 -3.58 7.56 -23.06
N GLY A 135 -2.75 7.09 -22.18
CA GLY A 135 -3.21 6.63 -20.88
C GLY A 135 -2.15 5.89 -20.10
N ILE A 136 -2.46 5.63 -18.84
CA ILE A 136 -1.58 4.88 -17.95
C ILE A 136 -2.27 3.56 -17.65
N PHE A 137 -1.71 2.48 -18.13
CA PHE A 137 -2.28 1.14 -17.98
C PHE A 137 -1.81 0.54 -16.67
N PHE A 138 -2.75 -0.05 -15.96
CA PHE A 138 -2.50 -0.68 -14.66
C PHE A 138 -3.09 -2.08 -14.66
N GLN A 139 -2.33 -3.03 -14.15
CA GLN A 139 -2.83 -4.38 -13.94
C GLN A 139 -2.32 -4.89 -12.62
N ALA A 140 -3.22 -5.47 -11.82
CA ALA A 140 -2.86 -6.11 -10.57
C ALA A 140 -3.10 -7.61 -10.67
N LYS A 141 -2.26 -8.37 -9.98
CA LYS A 141 -2.39 -9.83 -9.92
C LYS A 141 -2.36 -10.28 -8.47
N GLY A 142 -3.43 -10.92 -8.04
CA GLY A 142 -3.57 -11.45 -6.70
C GLY A 142 -4.55 -10.66 -5.84
N VAL A 143 -4.94 -11.26 -4.73
CA VAL A 143 -5.84 -10.65 -3.75
C VAL A 143 -5.05 -10.48 -2.45
N HIS A 144 -4.95 -9.24 -1.96
CA HIS A 144 -4.22 -8.99 -0.72
C HIS A 144 -4.86 -9.78 0.43
N ASP A 145 -4.04 -10.48 1.17
CA ASP A 145 -4.48 -11.38 2.26
C ASP A 145 -4.20 -10.81 3.64
N HIS A 146 -4.07 -9.50 3.73
CA HIS A 146 -3.77 -8.81 4.99
C HIS A 146 -4.57 -7.51 5.08
N ALA A 147 -4.58 -6.91 6.26
CA ALA A 147 -5.29 -5.65 6.47
C ALA A 147 -4.62 -4.52 5.69
N LYS A 148 -5.39 -3.46 5.45
CA LYS A 148 -4.87 -2.24 4.84
C LYS A 148 -3.95 -1.53 5.84
N PRO A 149 -2.74 -1.15 5.40
CA PRO A 149 -1.88 -0.34 6.27
C PRO A 149 -2.41 1.09 6.34
N GLU A 150 -1.87 1.86 7.27
CA GLU A 150 -2.24 3.27 7.38
C GLU A 150 -1.91 4.01 6.08
N ALA A 151 -2.64 5.10 5.84
CA ALA A 151 -2.46 5.87 4.62
C ALA A 151 -1.09 6.54 4.57
N LYS A 152 -0.62 6.85 3.37
CA LYS A 152 0.67 7.53 3.17
C LYS A 152 0.74 8.89 3.83
N ASN A 153 -0.38 9.57 3.95
CA ASN A 153 -0.42 10.89 4.57
C ASN A 153 -0.24 10.84 6.08
N CYS A 154 -0.07 9.67 6.65
CA CYS A 154 0.23 9.48 8.07
C CYS A 154 1.74 9.41 8.34
N ARG A 155 2.57 9.93 7.44
CA ARG A 155 4.02 9.91 7.59
C ARG A 155 4.49 10.53 8.89
N GLU A 156 3.88 11.62 9.30
CA GLU A 156 4.27 12.29 10.54
C GLU A 156 4.07 11.37 11.73
N THR A 157 2.95 10.64 11.76
CA THR A 157 2.70 9.65 12.80
C THR A 157 3.80 8.59 12.82
N ARG A 158 4.19 8.13 11.65
CA ARG A 158 5.21 7.10 11.55
C ARG A 158 6.57 7.58 12.01
N ARG A 159 6.92 8.82 11.71
CA ARG A 159 8.15 9.42 12.21
C ARG A 159 8.13 9.49 13.73
N CYS A 160 6.99 9.89 14.28
CA CYS A 160 6.84 9.97 15.72
C CYS A 160 7.02 8.60 16.37
N LEU A 161 6.56 7.54 15.72
CA LEU A 161 6.74 6.18 16.22
C LEU A 161 8.20 5.79 16.41
N GLY A 162 9.10 6.47 15.75
CA GLY A 162 10.53 6.21 15.86
C GLY A 162 11.22 6.97 17.00
N LEU A 163 10.50 7.80 17.71
CA LEU A 163 11.10 8.73 18.69
C LEU A 163 10.96 8.32 20.16
N GLY A 164 10.47 7.13 20.45
CA GLY A 164 10.42 6.64 21.82
C GLY A 164 9.07 6.80 22.48
N LYS A 165 9.06 6.92 23.83
CA LYS A 165 7.82 6.95 24.61
C LYS A 165 6.85 8.03 24.17
N ARG A 166 7.38 9.20 23.91
CA ARG A 166 6.57 10.32 23.48
C ARG A 166 5.87 10.01 22.18
N SER A 167 6.58 9.34 21.29
CA SER A 167 6.03 8.93 20.02
C SER A 167 4.90 7.92 20.19
N ARG A 168 5.05 7.00 21.13
CA ARG A 168 4.02 6.02 21.40
C ARG A 168 2.71 6.69 21.83
N ASN A 169 2.81 7.66 22.72
CA ASN A 169 1.63 8.40 23.16
C ASN A 169 1.01 9.18 22.03
N LEU A 170 1.82 9.84 21.25
CA LEU A 170 1.33 10.60 20.10
C LEU A 170 0.71 9.67 19.07
N ALA A 171 1.33 8.54 18.79
CA ALA A 171 0.80 7.58 17.85
C ALA A 171 -0.56 7.04 18.30
N LEU A 172 -0.73 6.79 19.57
CA LEU A 172 -2.00 6.33 20.11
C LEU A 172 -3.08 7.38 19.92
N MET A 173 -2.78 8.65 20.21
CA MET A 173 -3.71 9.74 19.99
C MET A 173 -4.10 9.88 18.54
N LEU A 174 -3.12 9.87 17.64
CA LEU A 174 -3.35 10.01 16.22
C LEU A 174 -4.13 8.82 15.66
N ALA A 175 -3.85 7.62 16.13
CA ALA A 175 -4.59 6.44 15.72
C ALA A 175 -6.06 6.56 16.12
N ARG A 176 -6.31 7.09 17.32
CA ARG A 176 -7.67 7.30 17.81
C ARG A 176 -8.42 8.31 16.96
N ASP A 177 -7.75 9.45 16.69
CA ASP A 177 -8.35 10.49 15.85
C ASP A 177 -8.64 9.96 14.45
N ASN A 178 -7.74 9.20 13.90
CA ASN A 178 -7.90 8.63 12.58
C ASN A 178 -9.10 7.70 12.52
N ALA A 179 -9.26 6.87 13.54
CA ALA A 179 -10.39 5.94 13.59
C ALA A 179 -11.73 6.67 13.75
N LEU A 180 -11.74 7.76 14.52
CA LEU A 180 -12.96 8.52 14.76
C LEU A 180 -13.32 9.43 13.59
N ASN A 181 -12.35 10.10 13.03
CA ASN A 181 -12.60 11.15 12.04
C ASN A 181 -12.26 10.78 10.62
N LYS A 182 -11.45 9.77 10.44
CA LYS A 182 -10.93 9.38 9.11
C LYS A 182 -10.18 10.51 8.43
N LYS A 183 -9.58 11.39 9.19
CA LYS A 183 -8.98 12.60 8.68
C LYS A 183 -7.57 12.85 9.12
N VAL A 184 -7.01 12.01 9.87
CA VAL A 184 -5.65 12.24 10.32
C VAL A 184 -4.72 12.20 9.13
N SER A 185 -4.01 13.21 8.92
CA SER A 185 -3.16 13.34 7.74
C SER A 185 -1.77 13.84 8.11
#